data_deb9b78ce3c95cd71cd78cbbd3f54611
#
_entry.id   deb9b78ce3c95cd71cd78cbbd3f54611
#
_cell.length_a   1.000
_cell.length_b   1.000
_cell.length_c   1.000
_cell.angle_alpha   90.00
_cell.angle_beta   90.00
_cell.angle_gamma   90.00
#
_symmetry.space_group_name_H-M   'P 1'
#
loop_
_entity.id
_entity.type
_entity.pdbx_description
1 polymer ?
#
loop_
_entity_poly.entity_id
_entity_poly.type
_entity_poly.pdbx_seq_one_letter_code
_entity_poly.pdbx_strand_id
1 'polypeptide(L)' 'MQIQYVSKYIALSEEGLVPRLECPMDQGPLFPNQDGEDRVFTYCLSCHYKKVLGTKDYEDIVRAVENAG' A
#
# COMPACT_ATOMS: atom_id res chain seq x y z
N MET A 1 2.88 10.37 8.03
CA MET A 1 2.40 9.09 7.44
C MET A 1 3.36 7.97 7.81
N GLN A 2 2.85 6.87 8.31
CA GLN A 2 3.69 5.77 8.79
C GLN A 2 3.62 4.58 7.84
N ILE A 3 4.77 4.19 7.30
CA ILE A 3 4.87 3.07 6.37
C ILE A 3 4.40 1.75 6.99
N GLN A 4 4.45 1.63 8.32
CA GLN A 4 4.05 0.42 9.04
C GLN A 4 2.60 0.04 8.75
N TYR A 5 1.70 1.01 8.64
CA TYR A 5 0.30 0.73 8.31
C TYR A 5 0.15 0.20 6.90
N VAL A 6 0.93 0.74 5.96
CA VAL A 6 0.88 0.27 4.57
C VAL A 6 1.41 -1.15 4.48
N SER A 7 2.52 -1.45 5.16
CA SER A 7 3.08 -2.81 5.20
C SER A 7 2.09 -3.79 5.81
N LYS A 8 1.42 -3.40 6.89
CA LYS A 8 0.42 -4.24 7.55
C LYS A 8 -0.79 -4.46 6.65
N TYR A 9 -1.22 -3.42 5.93
CA TYR A 9 -2.31 -3.56 4.96
C TYR A 9 -1.96 -4.59 3.89
N ILE A 10 -0.74 -4.55 3.36
CA ILE A 10 -0.31 -5.50 2.33
C ILE A 10 -0.30 -6.91 2.87
N ALA A 11 0.18 -7.12 4.11
CA ALA A 11 0.14 -8.43 4.74
C ALA A 11 -1.29 -8.95 4.90
N LEU A 12 -2.23 -8.08 5.31
CA LEU A 12 -3.64 -8.45 5.43
C LEU A 12 -4.25 -8.77 4.07
N SER A 13 -3.84 -8.08 3.01
CA SER A 13 -4.34 -8.34 1.66
C SER A 13 -3.89 -9.71 1.17
N GLU A 14 -2.71 -10.16 1.56
CA GLU A 14 -2.24 -11.50 1.21
C GLU A 14 -3.03 -12.58 1.92
N GLU A 15 -3.60 -12.26 3.07
CA GLU A 15 -4.48 -13.17 3.82
C GLU A 15 -5.93 -13.11 3.34
N GLY A 16 -6.23 -12.22 2.39
CA GLY A 16 -7.58 -12.07 1.86
C GLY A 16 -8.53 -11.26 2.73
N LEU A 17 -8.01 -10.58 3.75
CA LEU A 17 -8.84 -9.81 4.69
C LEU A 17 -9.18 -8.41 4.19
N VAL A 18 -8.38 -7.86 3.28
CA VAL A 18 -8.60 -6.55 2.67
C VAL A 18 -8.32 -6.66 1.17
N PRO A 19 -8.86 -5.74 0.34
CA PRO A 19 -8.56 -5.73 -1.10
C PRO A 19 -7.07 -5.55 -1.37
N ARG A 20 -6.55 -6.27 -2.34
CA ARG A 20 -5.13 -6.20 -2.69
C ARG A 20 -4.82 -4.90 -3.42
N LEU A 21 -3.64 -4.36 -3.13
CA LEU A 21 -3.07 -3.28 -3.92
C LEU A 21 -2.33 -3.92 -5.10
N GLU A 22 -2.83 -3.69 -6.31
CA GLU A 22 -2.29 -4.29 -7.51
C GLU A 22 -1.87 -3.24 -8.52
N CYS A 23 -0.84 -3.57 -9.30
CA CYS A 23 -0.41 -2.73 -10.40
C CYS A 23 -1.50 -2.71 -11.48
N PRO A 24 -1.94 -1.53 -11.95
CA PRO A 24 -2.98 -1.47 -12.97
C PRO A 24 -2.53 -1.95 -14.34
N MET A 25 -1.21 -2.12 -14.53
CA MET A 25 -0.66 -2.53 -15.82
C MET A 25 -0.56 -4.05 -15.95
N ASP A 26 -0.06 -4.74 -14.91
CA ASP A 26 0.17 -6.18 -14.98
C ASP A 26 -0.48 -6.94 -13.82
N GLN A 27 -1.18 -6.23 -12.94
CA GLN A 27 -1.87 -6.81 -11.79
C GLN A 27 -0.92 -7.53 -10.82
N GLY A 28 0.37 -7.21 -10.89
CA GLY A 28 1.35 -7.74 -9.97
C GLY A 28 1.26 -7.07 -8.59
N PRO A 29 1.93 -7.62 -7.59
CA PRO A 29 1.88 -7.05 -6.25
C PRO A 29 2.60 -5.70 -6.19
N LEU A 30 2.07 -4.79 -5.38
CA LEU A 30 2.72 -3.52 -5.09
C LEU A 30 3.42 -3.61 -3.73
N PHE A 31 4.57 -2.97 -3.64
CA PHE A 31 5.36 -2.95 -2.42
C PHE A 31 5.45 -1.53 -1.86
N PRO A 32 5.43 -1.37 -0.53
CA PRO A 32 5.53 -0.04 0.07
C PRO A 32 6.98 0.40 0.22
N ASN A 33 7.20 1.70 0.11
CA ASN A 33 8.49 2.29 0.43
C ASN A 33 8.24 3.73 0.87
N GLN A 34 9.28 4.36 1.42
CA GLN A 34 9.20 5.70 1.94
C GLN A 34 10.37 6.50 1.38
N ASP A 35 10.10 7.71 0.89
CA ASP A 35 11.16 8.55 0.34
C ASP A 35 11.82 9.39 1.44
N GLY A 36 12.80 10.24 1.05
CA GLY A 36 13.53 11.07 1.98
C GLY A 36 12.70 12.19 2.62
N GLU A 37 11.49 12.42 2.16
CA GLU A 37 10.58 13.42 2.70
C GLU A 37 9.43 12.77 3.50
N ASP A 38 9.60 11.53 3.91
CA ASP A 38 8.62 10.74 4.68
C ASP A 38 7.30 10.49 3.93
N ARG A 39 7.31 10.60 2.61
CA ARG A 39 6.16 10.24 1.80
C ARG A 39 6.19 8.75 1.50
N VAL A 40 5.06 8.09 1.75
CA VAL A 40 4.93 6.67 1.45
C VAL A 40 4.41 6.51 0.03
N PHE A 41 5.02 5.61 -0.71
CA PHE A 41 4.58 5.27 -2.05
C PHE A 41 4.55 3.76 -2.23
N THR A 42 3.76 3.30 -3.21
CA THR A 42 3.76 1.90 -3.62
C THR A 42 4.38 1.81 -5.01
N TYR A 43 5.06 0.70 -5.28
CA TYR A 43 5.72 0.51 -6.56
C TYR A 43 5.61 -0.94 -7.01
N CYS A 44 5.72 -1.14 -8.33
CA CYS A 44 5.73 -2.46 -8.95
C CYS A 44 7.13 -2.76 -9.47
N LEU A 45 7.62 -3.96 -9.19
CA LEU A 45 8.97 -4.35 -9.63
C LEU A 45 9.02 -4.65 -11.13
N SER A 46 7.90 -5.02 -11.73
CA SER A 46 7.87 -5.48 -13.12
C SER A 46 7.69 -4.37 -14.15
N CYS A 47 6.94 -3.32 -13.82
CA CYS A 47 6.53 -2.33 -14.82
C CYS A 47 6.86 -0.89 -14.45
N HIS A 48 7.68 -0.67 -13.44
CA HIS A 48 8.09 0.66 -12.97
C HIS A 48 6.95 1.56 -12.51
N TYR A 49 5.78 0.99 -12.28
CA TYR A 49 4.66 1.74 -11.74
C TYR A 49 4.97 2.24 -10.33
N LYS A 50 4.63 3.50 -10.07
CA LYS A 50 4.82 4.10 -8.75
C LYS A 50 3.65 5.01 -8.45
N LYS A 51 3.08 4.88 -7.26
CA LYS A 51 2.00 5.74 -6.81
C LYS A 51 2.33 6.29 -5.42
N VAL A 52 2.42 7.60 -5.31
CA VAL A 52 2.57 8.27 -4.01
C VAL A 52 1.19 8.29 -3.34
N LEU A 53 1.14 7.82 -2.09
CA LEU A 53 -0.12 7.76 -1.35
C LEU A 53 -0.45 9.15 -0.79
N GLY A 54 -1.66 9.63 -1.07
CA GLY A 54 -2.17 10.87 -0.51
C GLY A 54 -2.75 10.64 0.89
N THR A 55 -3.16 11.73 1.53
CA THR A 55 -3.76 11.68 2.87
C THR A 55 -4.99 10.77 2.90
N LYS A 56 -5.85 10.89 1.91
CA LYS A 56 -7.06 10.07 1.84
C LYS A 56 -6.75 8.59 1.68
N ASP A 57 -5.79 8.26 0.83
CA ASP A 57 -5.37 6.88 0.65
C ASP A 57 -4.83 6.29 1.95
N TYR A 58 -4.04 7.08 2.66
CA TYR A 58 -3.48 6.65 3.94
C TYR A 58 -4.58 6.45 4.98
N GLU A 59 -5.54 7.36 5.08
CA GLU A 59 -6.65 7.23 6.00
C GLU A 59 -7.48 5.98 5.72
N ASP A 60 -7.72 5.67 4.45
CA ASP A 60 -8.46 4.47 4.06
C ASP A 60 -7.69 3.21 4.47
N ILE A 61 -6.37 3.22 4.29
CA ILE A 61 -5.51 2.09 4.67
C ILE A 61 -5.52 1.90 6.19
N VAL A 62 -5.38 2.97 6.95
CA VAL A 62 -5.40 2.89 8.42
C VAL A 62 -6.73 2.34 8.90
N ARG A 63 -7.83 2.83 8.34
CA ARG A 63 -9.16 2.36 8.71
C ARG A 63 -9.33 0.86 8.41
N ALA A 64 -8.88 0.41 7.25
CA ALA A 64 -8.96 -1.00 6.89
C ALA A 64 -8.13 -1.87 7.83
N VAL A 65 -6.92 -1.43 8.18
CA VAL A 65 -6.05 -2.15 9.11
C VAL A 65 -6.70 -2.25 10.49
N GLU A 66 -7.26 -1.17 10.98
CA GLU A 66 -7.91 -1.15 12.30
C GLU A 66 -9.15 -2.05 12.33
N ASN A 67 -9.91 -2.08 11.25
CA ASN A 67 -11.12 -2.92 11.16
C ASN A 67 -10.79 -4.40 10.97
N ALA A 68 -9.69 -4.72 10.30
CA ALA A 68 -9.29 -6.11 10.05
C ALA A 68 -8.47 -6.69 11.20
N GLY A 69 -7.82 -5.84 11.94
CA GLY A 69 -7.02 -6.25 13.08
C GLY A 69 -7.77 -6.08 14.38
#